data_a55db6ad039affb56e0f6c2a1c38037f
#
_entry.id   a55db6ad039affb56e0f6c2a1c38037f
#
_cell.length_a   1.000
_cell.length_b   1.000
_cell.length_c   1.000
_cell.angle_alpha   90.00
_cell.angle_beta   90.00
_cell.angle_gamma   90.00
#
_symmetry.space_group_name_H-M   'P 1'
#
loop_
_entity.id
_entity.type
_entity.pdbx_description
1 polymer ?
#
loop_
_entity_poly.entity_id
_entity_poly.type
_entity_poly.pdbx_seq_one_letter_code
_entity_poly.pdbx_strand_id
1 'polypeptide(L)'
;MMKKIFAGLLLSGIAICHVSGQTALEGNKFSDNWSIGINVGGVTPLTHHSFFKNMRSAVGVHVSKHLTPTFGLGFEAMGYFNTTKSKTAFDESNVSLLGLVNLNNLFGGYNGIPRSFEIEAVAGIGWMHYYVGRNMGEDQNGMSTKLGLNFNFNLGESKAWTLALKPALVYDMNSMGTKPVYFHSGRAVWEISAGFVYHFRCSNGEHHFTKVRPYDQSEFDALNAQINQLRSELERNDNVLQDANQKVTDLETALEEYKNREPKIVKDTIDNSKKTLESVITFRQGRITIDNSQLPNVERIAIYLRNHKEAGVVIKGYASPEGSE
;
A
#
# COMPACT_ATOMS: atom_id res chain seq x y z
N MET A 1 -34.29 -8.23 -43.65
CA MET A 1 -32.93 -8.67 -43.88
C MET A 1 -31.93 -7.97 -42.92
N MET A 2 -32.03 -6.67 -42.64
CA MET A 2 -31.14 -5.91 -41.73
C MET A 2 -31.15 -6.35 -40.26
N LYS A 3 -32.27 -6.83 -39.67
CA LYS A 3 -32.33 -7.34 -38.29
C LYS A 3 -31.47 -8.57 -38.06
N LYS A 4 -31.23 -9.41 -39.09
CA LYS A 4 -30.37 -10.57 -39.02
C LYS A 4 -28.87 -10.23 -39.12
N ILE A 5 -28.55 -9.12 -39.79
CA ILE A 5 -27.17 -8.61 -39.94
C ILE A 5 -26.70 -7.96 -38.63
N PHE A 6 -27.58 -7.24 -37.92
CA PHE A 6 -27.26 -6.63 -36.62
C PHE A 6 -27.08 -7.66 -35.52
N ALA A 7 -27.89 -8.74 -35.49
CA ALA A 7 -27.74 -9.86 -34.58
C ALA A 7 -26.45 -10.66 -34.88
N GLY A 8 -26.07 -10.78 -36.17
CA GLY A 8 -24.84 -11.42 -36.59
C GLY A 8 -23.58 -10.66 -36.19
N LEU A 9 -23.63 -9.32 -36.26
CA LEU A 9 -22.52 -8.43 -35.83
C LEU A 9 -22.34 -8.42 -34.29
N LEU A 10 -23.43 -8.50 -33.54
CA LEU A 10 -23.38 -8.62 -32.07
C LEU A 10 -22.85 -9.98 -31.63
N LEU A 11 -23.23 -11.07 -32.32
CA LEU A 11 -22.73 -12.42 -32.02
C LEU A 11 -21.28 -12.63 -32.49
N SER A 12 -20.88 -12.03 -33.62
CA SER A 12 -19.49 -12.13 -34.10
C SER A 12 -18.51 -11.32 -33.24
N GLY A 13 -18.96 -10.23 -32.61
CA GLY A 13 -18.19 -9.46 -31.62
C GLY A 13 -17.85 -10.25 -30.35
N ILE A 14 -18.69 -11.22 -29.98
CA ILE A 14 -18.48 -12.08 -28.80
C ILE A 14 -17.53 -13.25 -29.10
N ALA A 15 -17.39 -13.66 -30.37
CA ALA A 15 -16.59 -14.83 -30.78
C ALA A 15 -15.11 -14.51 -31.02
N ILE A 16 -14.66 -13.26 -30.99
CA ILE A 16 -13.24 -12.87 -31.11
C ILE A 16 -12.54 -12.81 -29.74
N CYS A 17 -13.06 -13.50 -28.74
CA CYS A 17 -12.23 -13.84 -27.57
C CYS A 17 -11.25 -14.93 -28.01
N HIS A 18 -10.17 -14.51 -28.64
CA HIS A 18 -9.01 -15.38 -28.78
C HIS A 18 -8.64 -15.86 -27.37
N VAL A 19 -8.68 -17.16 -27.18
CA VAL A 19 -8.12 -17.86 -26.01
C VAL A 19 -6.60 -17.70 -26.09
N SER A 20 -6.10 -16.51 -25.91
CA SER A 20 -4.77 -16.30 -25.38
C SER A 20 -4.81 -16.83 -23.96
N GLY A 21 -3.93 -17.75 -23.61
CA GLY A 21 -3.92 -18.44 -22.33
C GLY A 21 -4.35 -17.48 -21.20
N GLN A 22 -5.44 -17.81 -20.51
CA GLN A 22 -6.06 -16.92 -19.53
C GLN A 22 -5.03 -16.66 -18.44
N THR A 23 -4.38 -15.52 -18.51
CA THR A 23 -3.55 -15.04 -17.41
C THR A 23 -4.53 -14.83 -16.24
N ALA A 24 -4.37 -15.61 -15.18
CA ALA A 24 -5.20 -15.44 -13.99
C ALA A 24 -5.00 -14.03 -13.45
N LEU A 25 -6.12 -13.38 -13.12
CA LEU A 25 -6.14 -12.00 -12.62
C LEU A 25 -6.66 -11.99 -11.19
N GLU A 26 -6.02 -11.19 -10.35
CA GLU A 26 -6.51 -10.81 -9.03
C GLU A 26 -7.28 -9.49 -9.10
N GLY A 27 -8.09 -9.22 -8.07
CA GLY A 27 -8.91 -8.02 -8.04
C GLY A 27 -10.09 -8.10 -8.99
N ASN A 28 -10.75 -9.27 -9.12
CA ASN A 28 -11.87 -9.52 -10.02
C ASN A 28 -13.20 -9.83 -9.32
N LYS A 29 -13.31 -9.54 -8.02
CA LYS A 29 -14.57 -9.71 -7.28
C LYS A 29 -15.60 -8.70 -7.76
N PHE A 30 -16.89 -8.93 -7.43
CA PHE A 30 -17.95 -8.00 -7.80
C PHE A 30 -17.74 -6.59 -7.26
N SER A 31 -17.16 -6.44 -6.08
CA SER A 31 -16.82 -5.15 -5.45
C SER A 31 -15.64 -4.41 -6.09
N ASP A 32 -14.85 -5.10 -6.92
CA ASP A 32 -13.60 -4.58 -7.45
C ASP A 32 -13.81 -3.81 -8.76
N ASN A 33 -12.85 -2.95 -9.10
CA ASN A 33 -12.77 -2.20 -10.36
C ASN A 33 -13.97 -1.30 -10.66
N TRP A 34 -14.58 -0.79 -9.61
CA TRP A 34 -15.53 0.30 -9.71
C TRP A 34 -14.79 1.63 -9.77
N SER A 35 -15.35 2.56 -10.51
CA SER A 35 -14.86 3.94 -10.53
C SER A 35 -16.02 4.92 -10.57
N ILE A 36 -15.77 6.12 -10.06
CA ILE A 36 -16.69 7.25 -10.10
C ILE A 36 -15.95 8.46 -10.62
N GLY A 37 -16.63 9.28 -11.39
CA GLY A 37 -16.02 10.50 -11.92
C GLY A 37 -17.04 11.59 -12.21
N ILE A 38 -16.50 12.80 -12.32
CA ILE A 38 -17.21 13.99 -12.75
C ILE A 38 -16.75 14.36 -14.15
N ASN A 39 -17.67 14.83 -14.97
CA ASN A 39 -17.41 15.29 -16.34
C ASN A 39 -17.82 16.76 -16.46
N VAL A 40 -16.96 17.56 -17.06
CA VAL A 40 -17.24 18.98 -17.37
C VAL A 40 -16.83 19.24 -18.81
N GLY A 41 -17.69 19.87 -19.57
CA GLY A 41 -17.41 20.10 -20.98
C GLY A 41 -18.46 20.89 -21.69
N GLY A 42 -18.69 20.57 -22.95
CA GLY A 42 -19.69 21.21 -23.78
C GLY A 42 -20.23 20.32 -24.87
N VAL A 43 -21.40 20.67 -25.33
CA VAL A 43 -22.10 20.03 -26.44
C VAL A 43 -22.39 21.05 -27.55
N THR A 44 -22.17 20.65 -28.81
CA THR A 44 -22.39 21.48 -29.96
C THR A 44 -23.00 20.65 -31.10
N PRO A 45 -23.93 21.20 -31.90
CA PRO A 45 -24.49 20.49 -33.04
C PRO A 45 -23.42 20.04 -34.03
N LEU A 46 -23.62 18.85 -34.63
CA LEU A 46 -22.68 18.28 -35.60
C LEU A 46 -22.56 19.09 -36.87
N THR A 47 -23.68 19.64 -37.35
CA THR A 47 -23.77 20.33 -38.66
C THR A 47 -24.48 21.66 -38.57
N HIS A 48 -24.24 22.53 -39.56
CA HIS A 48 -24.91 23.84 -39.79
C HIS A 48 -24.66 24.89 -38.72
N HIS A 49 -23.69 24.69 -37.79
CA HIS A 49 -23.40 25.64 -36.75
C HIS A 49 -21.88 25.78 -36.54
N SER A 50 -21.47 26.94 -36.05
CA SER A 50 -20.09 27.17 -35.63
C SER A 50 -19.82 26.39 -34.36
N PHE A 51 -18.77 25.60 -34.36
CA PHE A 51 -18.44 24.67 -33.29
C PHE A 51 -18.41 25.32 -31.89
N PHE A 52 -17.60 26.35 -31.70
CA PHE A 52 -17.46 27.00 -30.38
C PHE A 52 -18.57 28.01 -30.08
N LYS A 53 -19.12 28.72 -31.10
CA LYS A 53 -20.12 29.77 -30.90
C LYS A 53 -21.45 29.23 -30.34
N ASN A 54 -21.79 27.99 -30.70
CA ASN A 54 -23.04 27.36 -30.32
C ASN A 54 -22.85 26.25 -29.28
N MET A 55 -21.64 26.18 -28.68
CA MET A 55 -21.36 25.21 -27.63
C MET A 55 -22.13 25.59 -26.37
N ARG A 56 -22.88 24.64 -25.83
CA ARG A 56 -23.55 24.71 -24.53
C ARG A 56 -22.72 23.98 -23.49
N SER A 57 -22.67 24.51 -22.29
CA SER A 57 -21.97 23.86 -21.18
C SER A 57 -22.65 22.55 -20.81
N ALA A 58 -21.84 21.56 -20.47
CA ALA A 58 -22.27 20.24 -20.01
C ALA A 58 -21.56 19.89 -18.75
N VAL A 59 -22.26 19.27 -17.80
CA VAL A 59 -21.70 18.70 -16.60
C VAL A 59 -22.40 17.39 -16.30
N GLY A 60 -21.65 16.44 -15.74
CA GLY A 60 -22.23 15.15 -15.43
C GLY A 60 -21.40 14.35 -14.48
N VAL A 61 -21.93 13.20 -14.15
CA VAL A 61 -21.29 12.19 -13.31
C VAL A 61 -21.33 10.85 -14.04
N HIS A 62 -20.34 10.03 -13.78
CA HIS A 62 -20.37 8.66 -14.26
C HIS A 62 -19.87 7.69 -13.20
N VAL A 63 -20.40 6.50 -13.27
CA VAL A 63 -19.95 5.35 -12.49
C VAL A 63 -19.65 4.25 -13.49
N SER A 64 -18.51 3.60 -13.37
CA SER A 64 -18.17 2.50 -14.24
C SER A 64 -17.58 1.32 -13.46
N LYS A 65 -17.70 0.16 -14.08
CA LYS A 65 -17.14 -1.10 -13.59
C LYS A 65 -16.45 -1.81 -14.73
N HIS A 66 -15.17 -2.06 -14.57
CA HIS A 66 -14.45 -2.95 -15.47
C HIS A 66 -14.67 -4.41 -15.04
N LEU A 67 -15.18 -5.21 -15.96
CA LEU A 67 -15.39 -6.65 -15.79
C LEU A 67 -14.11 -7.44 -16.08
N THR A 68 -13.34 -6.92 -17.02
CA THR A 68 -11.99 -7.39 -17.38
C THR A 68 -11.11 -6.16 -17.62
N PRO A 69 -9.79 -6.30 -17.72
CA PRO A 69 -8.94 -5.17 -18.11
C PRO A 69 -9.29 -4.54 -19.47
N THR A 70 -10.01 -5.28 -20.32
CA THR A 70 -10.38 -4.84 -21.67
C THR A 70 -11.82 -4.34 -21.75
N PHE A 71 -12.74 -4.96 -21.00
CA PHE A 71 -14.18 -4.67 -21.12
C PHE A 71 -14.75 -4.14 -19.80
N GLY A 72 -15.58 -3.11 -19.92
CA GLY A 72 -16.30 -2.50 -18.81
C GLY A 72 -17.72 -2.09 -19.18
N LEU A 73 -18.48 -1.72 -18.17
CA LEU A 73 -19.79 -1.11 -18.26
C LEU A 73 -19.78 0.23 -17.53
N GLY A 74 -20.45 1.22 -18.06
CA GLY A 74 -20.58 2.54 -17.48
C GLY A 74 -22.02 3.01 -17.42
N PHE A 75 -22.34 3.78 -16.41
CA PHE A 75 -23.56 4.56 -16.29
C PHE A 75 -23.17 6.02 -16.20
N GLU A 76 -23.70 6.86 -17.07
CA GLU A 76 -23.36 8.28 -17.16
C GLU A 76 -24.64 9.11 -17.17
N ALA A 77 -24.65 10.17 -16.35
CA ALA A 77 -25.73 11.16 -16.34
C ALA A 77 -25.13 12.53 -16.66
N MET A 78 -25.55 13.13 -17.77
CA MET A 78 -25.11 14.44 -18.25
C MET A 78 -26.27 15.42 -18.20
N GLY A 79 -26.00 16.65 -17.79
CA GLY A 79 -26.91 17.78 -17.85
C GLY A 79 -26.32 18.88 -18.72
N TYR A 80 -27.16 19.50 -19.57
CA TYR A 80 -26.75 20.52 -20.51
C TYR A 80 -27.43 21.84 -20.14
N PHE A 81 -26.66 22.92 -20.16
CA PHE A 81 -27.11 24.25 -19.75
C PHE A 81 -27.22 25.16 -20.92
N ASN A 82 -28.35 25.90 -20.98
CA ASN A 82 -28.48 27.04 -21.86
C ASN A 82 -29.30 28.12 -21.14
N THR A 83 -28.61 29.06 -20.55
CA THR A 83 -29.19 30.11 -19.70
C THR A 83 -30.25 31.00 -20.36
N THR A 84 -30.47 30.85 -21.67
CA THR A 84 -31.35 31.72 -22.42
C THR A 84 -32.71 31.11 -22.81
N LYS A 85 -32.88 29.78 -22.69
CA LYS A 85 -34.06 29.10 -23.28
C LYS A 85 -34.95 28.39 -22.28
N SER A 86 -34.46 27.87 -21.19
CA SER A 86 -35.29 27.17 -20.20
C SER A 86 -35.44 27.94 -18.90
N LYS A 87 -36.52 27.66 -18.17
CA LYS A 87 -36.72 28.17 -16.80
C LYS A 87 -36.09 27.29 -15.74
N THR A 88 -35.54 26.16 -16.15
CA THR A 88 -34.86 25.17 -15.29
C THR A 88 -33.36 25.34 -15.36
N ALA A 89 -32.62 24.82 -14.38
CA ALA A 89 -31.15 24.84 -14.38
C ALA A 89 -30.57 24.04 -15.56
N PHE A 90 -31.27 22.97 -15.97
CA PHE A 90 -30.93 22.17 -17.14
C PHE A 90 -31.94 22.38 -18.23
N ASP A 91 -31.48 22.53 -19.49
CA ASP A 91 -32.35 22.50 -20.66
C ASP A 91 -32.65 21.08 -21.10
N GLU A 92 -31.68 20.20 -20.87
CA GLU A 92 -31.71 18.83 -21.33
C GLU A 92 -30.83 17.98 -20.38
N SER A 93 -31.21 16.75 -20.16
CA SER A 93 -30.42 15.76 -19.51
C SER A 93 -30.37 14.46 -20.31
N ASN A 94 -29.27 13.74 -20.22
CA ASN A 94 -29.07 12.45 -20.86
C ASN A 94 -28.47 11.45 -19.87
N VAL A 95 -29.17 10.36 -19.67
CA VAL A 95 -28.76 9.27 -18.82
C VAL A 95 -28.44 8.06 -19.69
N SER A 96 -27.21 7.59 -19.70
CA SER A 96 -26.71 6.59 -20.64
C SER A 96 -26.13 5.37 -19.94
N LEU A 97 -26.43 4.20 -20.52
CA LEU A 97 -25.73 2.96 -20.24
C LEU A 97 -24.69 2.72 -21.34
N LEU A 98 -23.44 2.56 -20.97
CA LEU A 98 -22.29 2.54 -21.87
C LEU A 98 -21.55 1.21 -21.75
N GLY A 99 -21.14 0.66 -22.89
CA GLY A 99 -20.10 -0.35 -22.98
C GLY A 99 -18.75 0.33 -23.18
N LEU A 100 -17.75 -0.14 -22.48
CA LEU A 100 -16.39 0.39 -22.46
C LEU A 100 -15.43 -0.66 -22.98
N VAL A 101 -14.55 -0.30 -23.89
CA VAL A 101 -13.54 -1.21 -24.47
C VAL A 101 -12.19 -0.52 -24.47
N ASN A 102 -11.29 -0.98 -23.63
CA ASN A 102 -9.90 -0.50 -23.59
C ASN A 102 -9.15 -1.03 -24.82
N LEU A 103 -8.88 -0.14 -25.79
CA LEU A 103 -8.24 -0.49 -27.04
C LEU A 103 -6.76 -0.89 -26.88
N ASN A 104 -6.06 -0.28 -25.94
CA ASN A 104 -4.68 -0.64 -25.65
C ASN A 104 -4.57 -2.10 -25.15
N ASN A 105 -5.50 -2.50 -24.30
CA ASN A 105 -5.55 -3.86 -23.77
C ASN A 105 -6.10 -4.86 -24.79
N LEU A 106 -7.04 -4.42 -25.64
CA LEU A 106 -7.59 -5.25 -26.70
C LEU A 106 -6.51 -5.66 -27.71
N PHE A 107 -5.69 -4.71 -28.16
CA PHE A 107 -4.67 -4.95 -29.18
C PHE A 107 -3.30 -5.31 -28.64
N GLY A 108 -2.91 -4.73 -27.50
CA GLY A 108 -1.58 -4.90 -26.89
C GLY A 108 -1.53 -5.82 -25.68
N GLY A 109 -2.67 -6.41 -25.29
CA GLY A 109 -2.79 -7.19 -24.06
C GLY A 109 -2.62 -6.36 -22.79
N TYR A 110 -3.03 -6.92 -21.64
CA TYR A 110 -2.88 -6.31 -20.34
C TYR A 110 -1.56 -6.71 -19.67
N ASN A 111 -0.79 -5.75 -19.18
CA ASN A 111 0.56 -6.01 -18.61
C ASN A 111 0.53 -6.28 -17.09
N GLY A 112 -0.64 -6.18 -16.43
CA GLY A 112 -0.78 -6.35 -14.97
C GLY A 112 -0.91 -5.03 -14.22
N ILE A 113 -0.67 -3.91 -14.92
CA ILE A 113 -0.86 -2.55 -14.42
C ILE A 113 -1.40 -1.67 -15.58
N PRO A 114 -2.33 -0.73 -15.32
CA PRO A 114 -2.78 0.22 -16.33
C PRO A 114 -1.63 1.09 -16.85
N ARG A 115 -1.62 1.32 -18.16
CA ARG A 115 -0.65 2.23 -18.77
C ARG A 115 -0.92 3.67 -18.34
N SER A 116 0.09 4.52 -18.39
CA SER A 116 -0.08 5.94 -18.07
C SER A 116 -1.03 6.65 -19.04
N PHE A 117 -1.12 6.17 -20.30
CA PHE A 117 -2.06 6.62 -21.29
C PHE A 117 -2.79 5.44 -21.92
N GLU A 118 -4.12 5.50 -21.94
CA GLU A 118 -4.98 4.47 -22.52
C GLU A 118 -6.11 5.11 -23.31
N ILE A 119 -6.50 4.46 -24.40
CA ILE A 119 -7.65 4.83 -25.23
C ILE A 119 -8.73 3.80 -24.99
N GLU A 120 -9.91 4.28 -24.66
CA GLU A 120 -11.09 3.46 -24.43
C GLU A 120 -12.21 3.86 -25.40
N ALA A 121 -12.69 2.91 -26.18
CA ALA A 121 -13.87 3.12 -27.01
C ALA A 121 -15.12 3.00 -26.15
N VAL A 122 -16.09 3.90 -26.42
CA VAL A 122 -17.33 4.00 -25.68
C VAL A 122 -18.49 3.92 -26.65
N ALA A 123 -19.46 3.04 -26.39
CA ALA A 123 -20.69 2.96 -27.15
C ALA A 123 -21.84 2.62 -26.21
N GLY A 124 -23.00 3.24 -26.42
CA GLY A 124 -24.15 2.94 -25.58
C GLY A 124 -25.43 3.61 -26.00
N ILE A 125 -26.46 3.37 -25.19
CA ILE A 125 -27.82 3.91 -25.35
C ILE A 125 -28.15 4.76 -24.14
N GLY A 126 -28.95 5.80 -24.35
CA GLY A 126 -29.35 6.71 -23.29
C GLY A 126 -30.82 7.11 -23.38
N TRP A 127 -31.27 7.65 -22.28
CA TRP A 127 -32.54 8.32 -22.18
C TRP A 127 -32.29 9.82 -22.04
N MET A 128 -32.87 10.59 -23.02
CA MET A 128 -32.81 12.04 -23.05
C MET A 128 -34.11 12.61 -22.52
N HIS A 129 -33.99 13.63 -21.69
CA HIS A 129 -35.14 14.41 -21.22
C HIS A 129 -34.92 15.88 -21.55
N TYR A 130 -35.85 16.45 -22.33
CA TYR A 130 -35.89 17.84 -22.68
C TYR A 130 -36.86 18.57 -21.75
N TYR A 131 -36.33 19.48 -20.95
CA TYR A 131 -37.12 20.29 -20.05
C TYR A 131 -37.84 21.39 -20.84
N VAL A 132 -39.05 21.78 -20.44
CA VAL A 132 -39.93 22.72 -21.14
C VAL A 132 -39.20 24.00 -21.51
N GLY A 133 -39.00 24.19 -22.81
CA GLY A 133 -38.60 25.44 -23.38
C GLY A 133 -39.82 26.37 -23.52
N ARG A 134 -39.57 27.68 -23.51
CA ARG A 134 -40.54 28.77 -23.48
C ARG A 134 -41.74 28.68 -24.47
N ASN A 135 -41.72 27.80 -25.46
CA ASN A 135 -42.70 27.72 -26.54
C ASN A 135 -43.28 26.33 -26.81
N MET A 136 -42.94 25.31 -26.03
CA MET A 136 -43.47 23.95 -26.17
C MET A 136 -44.06 23.50 -24.85
N GLY A 137 -45.33 23.36 -24.74
CA GLY A 137 -46.12 23.22 -23.53
C GLY A 137 -45.81 22.04 -22.61
N GLU A 138 -44.98 21.05 -23.00
CA GLU A 138 -44.72 19.84 -22.23
C GLU A 138 -43.28 19.37 -22.36
N ASP A 139 -42.76 18.69 -21.31
CA ASP A 139 -41.48 18.01 -21.32
C ASP A 139 -41.49 16.88 -22.36
N GLN A 140 -40.34 16.64 -22.99
CA GLN A 140 -40.22 15.60 -24.00
C GLN A 140 -39.15 14.57 -23.56
N ASN A 141 -39.44 13.32 -23.84
CA ASN A 141 -38.53 12.23 -23.60
C ASN A 141 -38.06 11.63 -24.92
N GLY A 142 -36.82 11.17 -24.94
CA GLY A 142 -36.26 10.55 -26.11
C GLY A 142 -35.23 9.48 -25.78
N MET A 143 -34.90 8.72 -26.81
CA MET A 143 -33.74 7.79 -26.71
C MET A 143 -32.58 8.41 -27.45
N SER A 144 -31.41 8.22 -26.90
CA SER A 144 -30.14 8.59 -27.52
C SER A 144 -29.21 7.37 -27.70
N THR A 145 -28.27 7.52 -28.60
CA THR A 145 -27.09 6.64 -28.65
C THR A 145 -25.85 7.51 -28.59
N LYS A 146 -24.84 6.99 -27.90
CA LYS A 146 -23.56 7.66 -27.73
C LYS A 146 -22.45 6.76 -28.30
N LEU A 147 -21.57 7.36 -29.09
CA LEU A 147 -20.37 6.73 -29.61
C LEU A 147 -19.17 7.66 -29.39
N GLY A 148 -18.13 7.21 -28.76
CA GLY A 148 -17.02 8.09 -28.41
C GLY A 148 -15.72 7.36 -28.09
N LEU A 149 -14.73 8.16 -27.75
CA LEU A 149 -13.45 7.70 -27.25
C LEU A 149 -13.14 8.43 -25.94
N ASN A 150 -12.58 7.72 -24.98
CA ASN A 150 -11.98 8.30 -23.79
C ASN A 150 -10.46 8.19 -23.92
N PHE A 151 -9.79 9.33 -23.86
CA PHE A 151 -8.33 9.40 -23.76
C PHE A 151 -7.97 9.54 -22.28
N ASN A 152 -7.58 8.44 -21.68
CA ASN A 152 -7.39 8.30 -20.25
C ASN A 152 -5.91 8.50 -19.88
N PHE A 153 -5.62 9.47 -19.04
CA PHE A 153 -4.30 9.73 -18.45
C PHE A 153 -4.31 9.25 -17.00
N ASN A 154 -3.78 8.07 -16.76
CA ASN A 154 -3.75 7.42 -15.45
C ASN A 154 -2.62 7.99 -14.59
N LEU A 155 -2.96 8.62 -13.48
CA LEU A 155 -2.07 9.42 -12.65
C LEU A 155 -1.49 8.62 -11.48
N GLY A 156 -0.25 8.93 -11.14
CA GLY A 156 0.45 8.33 -10.01
C GLY A 156 0.85 6.86 -10.23
N GLU A 157 1.52 6.28 -9.27
CA GLU A 157 1.95 4.88 -9.31
C GLU A 157 0.79 3.92 -9.05
N SER A 158 -0.07 4.24 -8.09
CA SER A 158 -1.24 3.43 -7.73
C SER A 158 -2.35 3.43 -8.79
N LYS A 159 -2.29 4.34 -9.79
CA LYS A 159 -3.34 4.50 -10.82
C LYS A 159 -4.75 4.70 -10.25
N ALA A 160 -4.83 5.28 -9.05
CA ALA A 160 -6.09 5.55 -8.38
C ALA A 160 -6.90 6.67 -9.04
N TRP A 161 -6.23 7.56 -9.79
CA TRP A 161 -6.84 8.72 -10.42
C TRP A 161 -6.59 8.73 -11.92
N THR A 162 -7.60 9.15 -12.67
CA THR A 162 -7.51 9.32 -14.12
C THR A 162 -8.07 10.68 -14.53
N LEU A 163 -7.32 11.40 -15.35
CA LEU A 163 -7.82 12.52 -16.09
C LEU A 163 -8.19 12.03 -17.50
N ALA A 164 -9.42 12.25 -17.93
CA ALA A 164 -9.92 11.77 -19.21
C ALA A 164 -10.38 12.92 -20.10
N LEU A 165 -10.00 12.89 -21.37
CA LEU A 165 -10.63 13.70 -22.42
C LEU A 165 -11.59 12.81 -23.21
N LYS A 166 -12.87 13.21 -23.28
CA LYS A 166 -13.96 12.35 -23.74
C LYS A 166 -14.72 13.01 -24.92
N PRO A 167 -14.20 12.99 -26.14
CA PRO A 167 -14.99 13.33 -27.33
C PRO A 167 -15.98 12.22 -27.65
N ALA A 168 -17.22 12.57 -27.86
CA ALA A 168 -18.29 11.64 -28.23
C ALA A 168 -19.28 12.28 -29.20
N LEU A 169 -19.89 11.45 -30.01
CA LEU A 169 -21.06 11.77 -30.84
C LEU A 169 -22.31 11.25 -30.10
N VAL A 170 -23.22 12.12 -29.77
CA VAL A 170 -24.52 11.77 -29.20
C VAL A 170 -25.58 11.99 -30.28
N TYR A 171 -26.40 10.98 -30.52
CA TYR A 171 -27.42 10.98 -31.54
C TYR A 171 -28.80 10.80 -30.92
N ASP A 172 -29.70 11.73 -31.19
CA ASP A 172 -31.13 11.63 -30.83
C ASP A 172 -31.84 10.66 -31.78
N MET A 173 -32.34 9.56 -31.22
CA MET A 173 -33.01 8.49 -31.94
C MET A 173 -34.50 8.74 -32.13
N ASN A 174 -35.05 9.84 -31.59
CA ASN A 174 -36.48 10.13 -31.72
C ASN A 174 -36.85 10.45 -33.19
N SER A 175 -37.59 9.55 -33.79
CA SER A 175 -38.16 9.82 -35.12
C SER A 175 -39.53 10.45 -34.99
N MET A 176 -39.68 11.68 -35.40
CA MET A 176 -41.00 12.25 -35.63
C MET A 176 -41.58 11.67 -36.93
N GLY A 177 -42.42 10.63 -36.79
CA GLY A 177 -43.24 10.10 -37.88
C GLY A 177 -42.82 8.74 -38.44
N THR A 178 -43.64 8.22 -39.37
CA THR A 178 -43.58 6.90 -40.00
C THR A 178 -42.48 6.71 -41.06
N LYS A 179 -41.49 7.60 -41.12
CA LYS A 179 -40.41 7.53 -42.13
C LYS A 179 -39.33 6.48 -41.73
N PRO A 180 -38.71 5.84 -42.72
CA PRO A 180 -37.64 4.88 -42.41
C PRO A 180 -36.52 5.53 -41.62
N VAL A 181 -35.93 4.78 -40.69
CA VAL A 181 -34.82 5.22 -39.86
C VAL A 181 -33.60 5.42 -40.75
N TYR A 182 -33.15 6.65 -40.88
CA TYR A 182 -31.89 7.03 -41.53
C TYR A 182 -31.15 8.05 -40.67
N PHE A 183 -29.82 8.05 -40.80
CA PHE A 183 -28.96 8.96 -40.04
C PHE A 183 -29.24 10.42 -40.50
N HIS A 184 -29.62 11.26 -39.57
CA HIS A 184 -29.86 12.68 -39.78
C HIS A 184 -28.80 13.48 -39.03
N SER A 185 -27.85 14.07 -39.75
CA SER A 185 -26.72 14.80 -39.13
C SER A 185 -27.19 15.98 -38.25
N GLY A 186 -28.35 16.56 -38.51
CA GLY A 186 -28.93 17.62 -37.67
C GLY A 186 -29.45 17.17 -36.30
N ARG A 187 -29.47 15.86 -36.03
CA ARG A 187 -29.82 15.26 -34.72
C ARG A 187 -28.63 14.77 -33.96
N ALA A 188 -27.45 14.90 -34.54
CA ALA A 188 -26.21 14.53 -33.91
C ALA A 188 -25.55 15.75 -33.27
N VAL A 189 -25.01 15.57 -32.12
CA VAL A 189 -24.22 16.59 -31.41
C VAL A 189 -22.84 16.04 -31.06
N TRP A 190 -21.82 16.86 -31.14
CA TRP A 190 -20.56 16.62 -30.54
C TRP A 190 -20.63 16.94 -29.04
N GLU A 191 -20.28 15.99 -28.20
CA GLU A 191 -20.08 16.20 -26.79
C GLU A 191 -18.59 16.03 -26.53
N ILE A 192 -17.96 17.06 -25.96
CA ILE A 192 -16.54 17.03 -25.57
C ILE A 192 -16.47 17.40 -24.10
N SER A 193 -15.99 16.49 -23.28
CA SER A 193 -15.82 16.71 -21.84
C SER A 193 -14.46 16.28 -21.35
N ALA A 194 -14.01 16.94 -20.28
CA ALA A 194 -12.92 16.50 -19.44
C ALA A 194 -13.51 15.78 -18.23
N GLY A 195 -13.01 14.60 -17.93
CA GLY A 195 -13.44 13.79 -16.81
C GLY A 195 -12.32 13.68 -15.76
N PHE A 196 -12.68 13.74 -14.50
CA PHE A 196 -11.79 13.39 -13.39
C PHE A 196 -12.38 12.18 -12.66
N VAL A 197 -11.64 11.08 -12.65
CA VAL A 197 -12.13 9.76 -12.27
C VAL A 197 -11.31 9.22 -11.11
N TYR A 198 -12.00 8.67 -10.12
CA TYR A 198 -11.41 7.93 -9.02
C TYR A 198 -11.74 6.44 -9.16
N HIS A 199 -10.73 5.60 -9.09
CA HIS A 199 -10.85 4.15 -9.07
C HIS A 199 -10.81 3.65 -7.63
N PHE A 200 -11.85 2.93 -7.22
CA PHE A 200 -11.92 2.38 -5.87
C PHE A 200 -10.87 1.28 -5.67
N ARG A 201 -10.45 1.12 -4.44
CA ARG A 201 -9.50 0.08 -4.07
C ARG A 201 -10.15 -1.29 -4.18
N CYS A 202 -9.44 -2.22 -4.82
CA CYS A 202 -9.89 -3.59 -5.04
C CYS A 202 -9.47 -4.52 -3.90
N SER A 203 -9.98 -5.75 -3.93
CA SER A 203 -9.69 -6.79 -2.94
C SER A 203 -8.22 -7.26 -2.93
N ASN A 204 -7.47 -7.02 -4.00
CA ASN A 204 -6.03 -7.25 -4.09
C ASN A 204 -5.18 -6.13 -3.46
N GLY A 205 -5.82 -5.09 -2.93
CA GLY A 205 -5.14 -3.94 -2.32
C GLY A 205 -4.74 -2.83 -3.29
N GLU A 206 -4.90 -3.03 -4.60
CA GLU A 206 -4.60 -2.08 -5.66
C GLU A 206 -5.88 -1.40 -6.17
N HIS A 207 -5.76 -0.46 -7.11
CA HIS A 207 -6.89 0.23 -7.75
C HIS A 207 -7.21 -0.32 -9.16
N HIS A 208 -6.67 -1.50 -9.48
CA HIS A 208 -6.75 -2.12 -10.79
C HIS A 208 -6.55 -3.65 -10.67
N PHE A 209 -6.80 -4.36 -11.77
CA PHE A 209 -6.46 -5.77 -11.87
C PHE A 209 -4.96 -5.97 -11.76
N THR A 210 -4.53 -7.06 -11.12
CA THR A 210 -3.13 -7.51 -11.14
C THR A 210 -3.06 -8.91 -11.75
N LYS A 211 -1.92 -9.23 -12.37
CA LYS A 211 -1.67 -10.59 -12.84
C LYS A 211 -1.29 -11.45 -11.64
N VAL A 212 -1.92 -12.61 -11.52
CA VAL A 212 -1.45 -13.64 -10.59
C VAL A 212 -0.05 -14.04 -11.02
N ARG A 213 0.92 -13.95 -10.11
CA ARG A 213 2.26 -14.47 -10.39
C ARG A 213 2.14 -15.97 -10.58
N PRO A 214 2.70 -16.52 -11.66
CA PRO A 214 2.77 -17.97 -11.77
C PRO A 214 3.49 -18.51 -10.55
N TYR A 215 2.97 -19.61 -10.02
CA TYR A 215 3.58 -20.31 -8.90
C TYR A 215 5.03 -20.69 -9.27
N ASP A 216 5.98 -20.11 -8.54
CA ASP A 216 7.38 -20.48 -8.68
C ASP A 216 7.69 -21.59 -7.68
N GLN A 217 7.85 -22.81 -8.18
CA GLN A 217 8.18 -23.97 -7.37
C GLN A 217 9.50 -23.76 -6.60
N SER A 218 10.45 -23.03 -7.16
CA SER A 218 11.75 -22.77 -6.52
C SER A 218 11.62 -21.84 -5.32
N GLU A 219 10.74 -20.83 -5.40
CA GLU A 219 10.43 -19.92 -4.29
C GLU A 219 9.72 -20.66 -3.15
N PHE A 220 8.79 -21.55 -3.49
CA PHE A 220 8.10 -22.40 -2.52
C PHE A 220 9.03 -23.38 -1.83
N ASP A 221 9.93 -24.01 -2.59
CA ASP A 221 10.91 -24.94 -2.05
C ASP A 221 11.93 -24.22 -1.14
N ALA A 222 12.33 -23.00 -1.52
CA ALA A 222 13.18 -22.14 -0.68
C ALA A 222 12.47 -21.75 0.63
N LEU A 223 11.19 -21.39 0.54
CA LEU A 223 10.39 -21.03 1.73
C LEU A 223 10.20 -22.23 2.66
N ASN A 224 9.92 -23.42 2.10
CA ASN A 224 9.84 -24.67 2.86
C ASN A 224 11.19 -25.04 3.52
N ALA A 225 12.31 -24.81 2.84
CA ALA A 225 13.63 -25.01 3.41
C ALA A 225 13.88 -24.07 4.62
N GLN A 226 13.48 -22.79 4.52
CA GLN A 226 13.56 -21.85 5.64
C GLN A 226 12.66 -22.26 6.81
N ILE A 227 11.43 -22.69 6.54
CA ILE A 227 10.51 -23.20 7.57
C ILE A 227 11.13 -24.40 8.29
N ASN A 228 11.71 -25.34 7.56
CA ASN A 228 12.36 -26.52 8.15
C ASN A 228 13.61 -26.15 8.96
N GLN A 229 14.39 -25.18 8.48
CA GLN A 229 15.53 -24.64 9.25
C GLN A 229 15.08 -24.01 10.56
N LEU A 230 14.07 -23.12 10.51
CA LEU A 230 13.54 -22.47 11.71
C LEU A 230 12.95 -23.49 12.70
N ARG A 231 12.29 -24.53 12.22
CA ARG A 231 11.81 -25.63 13.08
C ARG A 231 12.97 -26.36 13.78
N SER A 232 14.04 -26.65 13.04
CA SER A 232 15.21 -27.31 13.63
C SER A 232 15.97 -26.43 14.63
N GLU A 233 16.00 -25.11 14.41
CA GLU A 233 16.54 -24.14 15.36
C GLU A 233 15.68 -24.04 16.62
N LEU A 234 14.38 -24.07 16.46
CA LEU A 234 13.42 -24.04 17.57
C LEU A 234 13.57 -25.29 18.44
N GLU A 235 13.64 -26.46 17.82
CA GLU A 235 13.88 -27.74 18.53
C GLU A 235 15.23 -27.76 19.26
N ARG A 236 16.29 -27.20 18.66
CA ARG A 236 17.59 -27.03 19.29
C ARG A 236 17.52 -26.12 20.51
N ASN A 237 16.83 -24.99 20.38
CA ASN A 237 16.65 -24.04 21.46
C ASN A 237 15.84 -24.63 22.62
N ASP A 238 14.80 -25.40 22.30
CA ASP A 238 13.98 -26.10 23.31
C ASP A 238 14.84 -27.10 24.10
N ASN A 239 15.71 -27.87 23.42
CA ASN A 239 16.64 -28.79 24.09
C ASN A 239 17.63 -28.04 24.99
N VAL A 240 18.21 -26.92 24.52
CA VAL A 240 19.11 -26.08 25.34
C VAL A 240 18.38 -25.51 26.56
N LEU A 241 17.13 -25.10 26.38
CA LEU A 241 16.29 -24.58 27.47
C LEU A 241 15.98 -25.68 28.50
N GLN A 242 15.70 -26.89 28.03
CA GLN A 242 15.49 -28.06 28.90
C GLN A 242 16.70 -28.41 29.70
N ASP A 243 17.90 -28.44 29.07
CA ASP A 243 19.19 -28.68 29.75
C ASP A 243 19.52 -27.58 30.77
N ALA A 244 19.23 -26.32 30.43
CA ALA A 244 19.43 -25.20 31.35
C ALA A 244 18.50 -25.29 32.56
N ASN A 245 17.23 -25.61 32.35
CA ASN A 245 16.28 -25.81 33.44
C ASN A 245 16.68 -26.98 34.35
N GLN A 246 17.17 -28.09 33.78
CA GLN A 246 17.66 -29.21 34.58
C GLN A 246 18.85 -28.78 35.44
N LYS A 247 19.81 -28.03 34.89
CA LYS A 247 20.94 -27.49 35.66
C LYS A 247 20.51 -26.56 36.78
N VAL A 248 19.47 -25.72 36.53
CA VAL A 248 18.92 -24.85 37.58
C VAL A 248 18.36 -25.70 38.71
N THR A 249 17.59 -26.74 38.41
CA THR A 249 17.02 -27.66 39.40
C THR A 249 18.09 -28.38 40.17
N ASP A 250 19.14 -28.86 39.50
CA ASP A 250 20.28 -29.55 40.13
C ASP A 250 21.05 -28.60 41.06
N LEU A 251 21.25 -27.35 40.64
CA LEU A 251 21.92 -26.33 41.49
C LEU A 251 21.05 -25.91 42.68
N GLU A 252 19.74 -25.79 42.51
CA GLU A 252 18.81 -25.52 43.62
C GLU A 252 18.85 -26.63 44.66
N THR A 253 18.83 -27.88 44.19
CA THR A 253 18.94 -29.06 45.06
C THR A 253 20.28 -29.07 45.82
N ALA A 254 21.39 -28.83 45.12
CA ALA A 254 22.70 -28.74 45.73
C ALA A 254 22.79 -27.58 46.74
N LEU A 255 22.15 -26.44 46.44
CA LEU A 255 22.12 -25.31 47.37
C LEU A 255 21.33 -25.63 48.66
N GLU A 256 20.21 -26.34 48.53
CA GLU A 256 19.45 -26.80 49.71
C GLU A 256 20.22 -27.82 50.54
N GLU A 257 20.90 -28.75 49.89
CA GLU A 257 21.80 -29.68 50.59
C GLU A 257 22.92 -28.94 51.33
N TYR A 258 23.51 -27.90 50.72
CA TYR A 258 24.53 -27.08 51.39
C TYR A 258 23.96 -26.28 52.56
N LYS A 259 22.76 -25.74 52.47
CA LYS A 259 22.08 -25.01 53.56
C LYS A 259 21.73 -25.93 54.72
N ASN A 260 21.38 -27.18 54.45
CA ASN A 260 20.98 -28.18 55.46
C ASN A 260 22.17 -28.96 56.05
N ARG A 261 23.38 -28.79 55.51
CA ARG A 261 24.56 -29.32 56.14
C ARG A 261 24.82 -28.62 57.47
N GLU A 262 24.83 -29.37 58.57
CA GLU A 262 25.27 -28.84 59.87
C GLU A 262 26.64 -28.18 59.68
N PRO A 263 26.83 -26.95 60.23
CA PRO A 263 28.09 -26.26 60.08
C PRO A 263 29.18 -27.16 60.70
N LYS A 264 30.04 -27.69 59.84
CA LYS A 264 31.29 -28.37 60.33
C LYS A 264 32.06 -27.28 61.05
N ILE A 265 31.95 -27.25 62.38
CA ILE A 265 32.81 -26.43 63.22
C ILE A 265 34.22 -26.95 63.02
N VAL A 266 34.95 -26.39 62.10
CA VAL A 266 36.35 -26.49 62.01
C VAL A 266 36.86 -25.71 63.23
N LYS A 267 37.17 -26.41 64.35
CA LYS A 267 37.99 -25.83 65.38
C LYS A 267 39.35 -25.62 64.74
N ASP A 268 39.51 -24.50 64.05
CA ASP A 268 40.84 -23.98 63.80
C ASP A 268 41.42 -23.71 65.16
N THR A 269 42.30 -24.61 65.58
CA THR A 269 43.28 -24.31 66.63
C THR A 269 44.04 -23.14 66.04
N ILE A 270 43.67 -21.93 66.45
CA ILE A 270 44.45 -20.74 66.18
C ILE A 270 45.74 -20.94 66.90
N ASP A 271 46.71 -21.46 66.14
CA ASP A 271 48.11 -21.44 66.59
C ASP A 271 48.45 -19.96 66.74
N ASN A 272 48.68 -19.60 68.02
CA ASN A 272 48.92 -18.23 68.41
C ASN A 272 50.36 -17.80 68.06
N SER A 273 50.86 -18.27 66.93
CA SER A 273 52.05 -17.74 66.30
C SER A 273 51.73 -16.27 65.91
N LYS A 274 52.47 -15.36 66.53
CA LYS A 274 52.35 -13.90 66.30
C LYS A 274 52.37 -13.62 64.80
N LYS A 275 51.21 -13.49 64.19
CA LYS A 275 51.08 -13.05 62.78
C LYS A 275 51.55 -11.61 62.73
N THR A 276 52.75 -11.35 62.22
CA THR A 276 53.26 -10.02 61.94
C THR A 276 52.72 -9.57 60.56
N LEU A 277 51.98 -8.50 60.54
CA LEU A 277 51.57 -7.83 59.28
C LEU A 277 52.75 -6.94 58.86
N GLU A 278 53.42 -7.33 57.79
CA GLU A 278 54.49 -6.53 57.21
C GLU A 278 53.91 -5.65 56.01
N SER A 279 54.33 -4.41 55.97
CA SER A 279 54.02 -3.53 54.87
C SER A 279 55.26 -2.68 54.57
N VAL A 280 55.59 -2.61 53.28
CA VAL A 280 56.78 -1.85 52.85
C VAL A 280 56.27 -0.52 52.24
N ILE A 281 56.85 0.59 52.66
CA ILE A 281 56.62 1.91 52.15
C ILE A 281 57.90 2.40 51.50
N THR A 282 57.87 2.64 50.24
CA THR A 282 59.05 3.13 49.50
C THR A 282 59.00 4.63 49.35
N PHE A 283 60.09 5.29 49.48
CA PHE A 283 60.26 6.73 49.25
C PHE A 283 61.02 6.97 47.94
N ARG A 284 60.70 8.03 47.22
CA ARG A 284 61.57 8.45 46.13
C ARG A 284 62.86 9.08 46.65
N GLN A 285 63.92 8.87 45.92
CA GLN A 285 65.24 9.38 46.30
C GLN A 285 65.17 10.91 46.63
N GLY A 286 65.69 11.27 47.82
CA GLY A 286 65.71 12.63 48.32
C GLY A 286 64.34 13.17 48.81
N ARG A 287 63.29 12.36 48.94
CA ARG A 287 62.03 12.71 49.48
C ARG A 287 61.75 12.15 50.86
N ILE A 288 61.18 12.98 51.72
CA ILE A 288 60.78 12.65 53.08
C ILE A 288 59.28 12.49 53.27
N THR A 289 58.50 12.69 52.19
CA THR A 289 57.07 12.56 52.21
C THR A 289 56.63 11.28 51.50
N ILE A 290 55.62 10.65 52.04
CA ILE A 290 55.04 9.42 51.46
C ILE A 290 54.30 9.79 50.16
N ASP A 291 54.61 9.08 49.08
CA ASP A 291 53.94 9.25 47.79
C ASP A 291 52.51 8.73 47.90
N ASN A 292 51.57 9.40 47.19
CA ASN A 292 50.19 9.02 47.19
C ASN A 292 49.94 7.56 46.75
N SER A 293 50.84 7.00 45.93
CA SER A 293 50.80 5.60 45.52
C SER A 293 51.07 4.63 46.68
N GLN A 294 51.69 5.08 47.78
CA GLN A 294 52.04 4.27 48.97
C GLN A 294 51.01 4.41 50.10
N LEU A 295 50.06 5.35 49.98
CA LEU A 295 49.01 5.58 50.99
C LEU A 295 48.21 4.32 51.33
N PRO A 296 47.82 3.47 50.35
CA PRO A 296 47.12 2.22 50.67
C PRO A 296 47.90 1.29 51.60
N ASN A 297 49.22 1.28 51.48
CA ASN A 297 50.10 0.46 52.34
C ASN A 297 50.11 0.99 53.80
N VAL A 298 50.07 2.32 53.94
CA VAL A 298 49.99 2.95 55.27
C VAL A 298 48.62 2.71 55.88
N GLU A 299 47.58 2.89 55.08
CA GLU A 299 46.20 2.70 55.54
C GLU A 299 45.88 1.30 55.96
N ARG A 300 46.44 0.30 55.29
CA ARG A 300 46.35 -1.11 55.69
C ARG A 300 46.88 -1.37 57.12
N ILE A 301 48.03 -0.78 57.45
CA ILE A 301 48.61 -0.88 58.82
C ILE A 301 47.73 -0.09 59.80
N ALA A 302 47.23 1.13 59.40
CA ALA A 302 46.38 1.94 60.27
C ALA A 302 45.04 1.23 60.59
N ILE A 303 44.43 0.58 59.59
CA ILE A 303 43.23 -0.23 59.80
C ILE A 303 43.53 -1.43 60.74
N TYR A 304 44.65 -2.13 60.53
CA TYR A 304 45.01 -3.23 61.38
C TYR A 304 45.15 -2.80 62.83
N LEU A 305 45.93 -1.73 63.12
CA LEU A 305 46.09 -1.15 64.46
C LEU A 305 44.82 -0.67 65.10
N ARG A 306 43.87 -0.10 64.28
CA ARG A 306 42.56 0.28 64.79
C ARG A 306 41.75 -0.93 65.29
N ASN A 307 41.88 -2.02 64.60
CA ASN A 307 41.05 -3.19 64.84
C ASN A 307 41.73 -4.11 65.91
N HIS A 308 43.03 -3.90 66.18
CA HIS A 308 43.85 -4.72 67.17
C HIS A 308 44.53 -3.77 68.11
N LYS A 309 43.82 -3.34 69.14
CA LYS A 309 44.30 -2.34 70.12
C LYS A 309 45.54 -2.78 70.92
N GLU A 310 45.80 -4.10 70.99
CA GLU A 310 46.95 -4.68 71.67
C GLU A 310 48.16 -4.81 70.72
N ALA A 311 48.03 -4.47 69.43
CA ALA A 311 49.15 -4.61 68.49
C ALA A 311 50.05 -3.39 68.53
N GLY A 312 51.36 -3.66 68.55
CA GLY A 312 52.39 -2.63 68.38
C GLY A 312 52.98 -2.64 66.97
N VAL A 313 53.50 -1.50 66.54
CA VAL A 313 54.15 -1.38 65.24
C VAL A 313 55.64 -1.16 65.42
N VAL A 314 56.48 -1.87 64.67
CA VAL A 314 57.91 -1.67 64.59
C VAL A 314 58.26 -1.13 63.23
N ILE A 315 58.80 0.07 63.14
CA ILE A 315 59.20 0.72 61.91
C ILE A 315 60.71 0.51 61.74
N LYS A 316 61.09 -0.10 60.61
CA LYS A 316 62.49 -0.26 60.20
C LYS A 316 62.76 0.62 58.97
N GLY A 317 63.66 1.53 59.09
CA GLY A 317 64.09 2.34 57.96
C GLY A 317 65.35 1.72 57.32
N TYR A 318 65.30 1.72 56.00
CA TYR A 318 66.47 1.29 55.20
C TYR A 318 66.86 2.47 54.27
N ALA A 319 68.08 2.82 54.24
CA ALA A 319 68.64 3.82 53.32
C ALA A 319 69.35 3.10 52.17
N SER A 320 69.27 3.76 50.96
CA SER A 320 70.09 3.26 49.86
C SER A 320 71.59 3.48 50.14
N PRO A 321 72.38 2.52 49.76
CA PRO A 321 73.83 2.67 49.94
C PRO A 321 74.50 3.77 49.09
N GLU A 322 73.73 4.37 48.20
CA GLU A 322 74.15 5.46 47.30
C GLU A 322 73.96 6.88 47.87
N GLY A 323 73.49 6.99 49.14
CA GLY A 323 73.41 8.30 49.82
C GLY A 323 74.78 8.62 50.44
N SER A 324 75.25 9.86 50.25
CA SER A 324 76.42 10.34 51.01
C SER A 324 76.07 10.37 52.48
N GLU A 325 77.01 9.94 53.31
CA GLU A 325 76.98 10.03 54.79
C GLU A 325 76.64 11.41 55.30
#